data_fe9831d67a49a96737843a3056e1c2a3
#
_entry.id   fe9831d67a49a96737843a3056e1c2a3
#
_cell.length_a   1.000
_cell.length_b   1.000
_cell.length_c   1.000
_cell.angle_alpha   90.00
_cell.angle_beta   90.00
_cell.angle_gamma   90.00
#
_symmetry.space_group_name_H-M   'P 1'
#
loop_
_entity.id
_entity.type
_entity.pdbx_description
1 polymer ?
#
loop_
_entity_poly.entity_id
_entity_poly.type
_entity_poly.pdbx_seq_one_letter_code
_entity_poly.pdbx_strand_id
1 'polypeptide(L)'
;MAGTGFLDGFKEQKGNFEPPVKGAEPKPEPKAQAKPTPQPKPQAEAKPQQPKPKPQAVAHEAPTFNASANMNPVIARMIQSARTMAVRQDTFVMCGIAGHPKTGKTGMVLDSLTPDEIANGAEIWHIDFDLGGETTKAAHHKDKAANIVVLNPWVFNYGNSRVPYDFPATFQQTIDILKAAQAQMEEQNNFFMEHGKMPKPYLKTVVFDGADHWLHITETCMKVDDLELGVDGIAVAGKKATTQIGRFNWNIRATRYQTAMVALRELCRGGVHAYVITHMKPAYDNTGNELVGQDSPKWLKDTEGHLQQVVYTEIEEERDENGELTGVVRGYARVVANRTSLQSGGRHLLFERNNEGGTWYGWDGLKKGEFDIAGGDE
;
A
#
# COMPACT_ATOMS: atom_id res chain seq x y z
N MET A 1 14.00 29.52 49.42
CA MET A 1 15.06 30.28 48.74
C MET A 1 15.15 29.68 47.36
N ALA A 2 14.46 30.20 46.42
CA ALA A 2 14.76 31.29 45.49
C ALA A 2 16.00 30.98 44.61
N GLY A 3 15.77 30.78 43.36
CA GLY A 3 16.78 30.65 42.31
C GLY A 3 16.12 30.70 40.94
N THR A 4 15.66 31.89 40.56
CA THR A 4 15.24 32.38 39.26
C THR A 4 16.43 32.42 38.29
N GLY A 5 16.16 32.18 36.99
CA GLY A 5 16.96 32.80 35.96
C GLY A 5 17.49 31.86 34.88
N PHE A 6 16.64 31.58 33.86
CA PHE A 6 17.17 31.20 32.53
C PHE A 6 16.19 31.64 31.44
N LEU A 7 16.08 32.96 31.22
CA LEU A 7 15.43 33.56 30.06
C LEU A 7 16.06 34.94 29.84
N ASP A 8 17.22 34.98 29.17
CA ASP A 8 17.70 36.22 28.53
C ASP A 8 18.71 35.79 27.41
N GLY A 9 18.34 36.03 26.17
CA GLY A 9 19.31 35.89 25.09
C GLY A 9 18.73 35.67 23.68
N PHE A 10 17.55 36.16 23.33
CA PHE A 10 17.19 36.34 21.92
C PHE A 10 17.21 37.82 21.55
N LYS A 11 18.33 38.26 20.98
CA LYS A 11 18.44 39.55 20.29
C LYS A 11 17.74 39.45 18.93
N GLU A 12 16.72 40.29 18.76
CA GLU A 12 16.09 40.55 17.45
C GLU A 12 17.12 41.05 16.45
N GLN A 13 17.32 40.29 15.38
CA GLN A 13 17.87 40.80 14.14
C GLN A 13 16.74 41.35 13.27
N LYS A 14 16.57 42.67 13.28
CA LYS A 14 15.74 43.39 12.29
C LYS A 14 16.46 43.37 10.95
N GLY A 15 16.08 42.45 10.07
CA GLY A 15 16.41 42.50 8.67
C GLY A 15 15.49 43.50 7.95
N ASN A 16 16.07 44.52 7.33
CA ASN A 16 15.37 45.46 6.45
C ASN A 16 14.81 44.70 5.25
N PHE A 17 13.50 44.58 5.14
CA PHE A 17 12.80 44.17 3.94
C PHE A 17 12.51 45.41 3.10
N GLU A 18 13.20 45.57 1.98
CA GLU A 18 12.77 46.46 0.90
C GLU A 18 11.63 45.79 0.12
N PRO A 19 10.53 46.48 -0.18
CA PRO A 19 9.47 45.94 -1.00
C PRO A 19 9.87 45.87 -2.47
N PRO A 20 9.44 44.83 -3.23
CA PRO A 20 9.76 44.71 -4.64
C PRO A 20 9.07 45.80 -5.47
N VAL A 21 9.85 46.37 -6.36
CA VAL A 21 9.49 47.41 -7.33
C VAL A 21 8.39 46.87 -8.27
N LYS A 22 7.27 47.59 -8.37
CA LYS A 22 6.27 47.42 -9.41
C LYS A 22 6.90 47.74 -10.78
N GLY A 23 6.99 46.74 -11.65
CA GLY A 23 7.47 46.90 -12.98
C GLY A 23 6.76 46.04 -14.01
N ALA A 24 6.12 46.76 -14.94
CA ALA A 24 5.74 46.38 -16.30
C ALA A 24 4.56 45.40 -16.49
N GLU A 25 3.44 45.94 -16.95
CA GLU A 25 2.34 45.26 -17.61
C GLU A 25 2.83 44.43 -18.83
N PRO A 26 2.39 43.20 -19.02
CA PRO A 26 2.69 42.46 -20.23
C PRO A 26 1.80 42.95 -21.40
N LYS A 27 2.43 43.21 -22.54
CA LYS A 27 1.79 43.49 -23.82
C LYS A 27 0.85 42.33 -24.22
N PRO A 28 -0.32 42.64 -24.82
CA PRO A 28 -1.22 41.60 -25.33
C PRO A 28 -0.64 40.90 -26.56
N GLU A 29 -0.58 39.57 -26.50
CA GLU A 29 -0.27 38.70 -27.65
C GLU A 29 -1.40 38.71 -28.69
N PRO A 30 -1.07 38.61 -29.99
CA PRO A 30 -2.06 38.63 -31.05
C PRO A 30 -2.91 37.36 -31.07
N LYS A 31 -4.25 37.52 -31.09
CA LYS A 31 -5.24 36.43 -31.20
C LYS A 31 -4.99 35.62 -32.47
N ALA A 32 -4.66 34.35 -32.27
CA ALA A 32 -4.65 33.35 -33.33
C ALA A 32 -6.05 33.17 -33.90
N GLN A 33 -6.18 33.26 -35.20
CA GLN A 33 -7.42 33.04 -35.95
C GLN A 33 -7.85 31.54 -35.82
N ALA A 34 -9.08 31.33 -35.40
CA ALA A 34 -9.69 30.01 -35.35
C ALA A 34 -9.83 29.38 -36.74
N LYS A 35 -9.29 28.18 -36.93
CA LYS A 35 -9.54 27.33 -38.09
C LYS A 35 -10.97 26.80 -38.04
N PRO A 36 -11.68 26.72 -39.19
CA PRO A 36 -13.04 26.23 -39.23
C PRO A 36 -13.12 24.73 -38.88
N THR A 37 -14.03 24.40 -37.99
CA THR A 37 -14.36 23.03 -37.55
C THR A 37 -14.94 22.24 -38.70
N PRO A 38 -14.49 21.01 -38.99
CA PRO A 38 -15.13 20.12 -39.96
C PRO A 38 -16.52 19.67 -39.50
N GLN A 39 -17.51 19.77 -40.37
CA GLN A 39 -18.85 19.27 -40.12
C GLN A 39 -18.83 17.74 -39.94
N PRO A 40 -19.61 17.19 -39.00
CA PRO A 40 -19.72 15.73 -38.83
C PRO A 40 -20.46 15.10 -40.00
N LYS A 41 -19.86 14.05 -40.57
CA LYS A 41 -20.52 13.18 -41.55
C LYS A 41 -21.64 12.38 -40.85
N PRO A 42 -22.78 12.09 -41.56
CA PRO A 42 -23.83 11.28 -41.00
C PRO A 42 -23.33 9.88 -40.60
N GLN A 43 -23.56 9.52 -39.36
CA GLN A 43 -23.31 8.15 -38.87
C GLN A 43 -24.35 7.22 -39.49
N ALA A 44 -23.84 6.16 -40.15
CA ALA A 44 -24.65 5.04 -40.59
C ALA A 44 -25.18 4.29 -39.33
N GLU A 45 -26.48 4.00 -39.30
CA GLU A 45 -27.11 3.22 -38.26
C GLU A 45 -26.44 1.87 -38.06
N ALA A 46 -25.90 1.66 -36.85
CA ALA A 46 -25.33 0.38 -36.45
C ALA A 46 -26.46 -0.63 -36.21
N LYS A 47 -26.46 -1.72 -36.99
CA LYS A 47 -27.32 -2.88 -36.73
C LYS A 47 -27.01 -3.47 -35.36
N PRO A 48 -28.03 -3.96 -34.60
CA PRO A 48 -27.82 -4.61 -33.31
C PRO A 48 -26.89 -5.81 -33.47
N GLN A 49 -25.73 -5.79 -32.84
CA GLN A 49 -24.85 -6.94 -32.75
C GLN A 49 -25.48 -7.95 -31.77
N GLN A 50 -25.70 -9.16 -32.24
CA GLN A 50 -26.05 -10.30 -31.38
C GLN A 50 -24.94 -10.53 -30.34
N PRO A 51 -25.28 -10.85 -29.08
CA PRO A 51 -24.27 -11.14 -28.06
C PRO A 51 -23.45 -12.34 -28.50
N LYS A 52 -22.12 -12.14 -28.59
CA LYS A 52 -21.17 -13.23 -28.82
C LYS A 52 -21.31 -14.25 -27.71
N PRO A 53 -21.39 -15.57 -28.03
CA PRO A 53 -21.43 -16.59 -27.01
C PRO A 53 -20.14 -16.50 -26.14
N LYS A 54 -20.32 -16.50 -24.81
CA LYS A 54 -19.20 -16.57 -23.87
C LYS A 54 -18.37 -17.82 -24.22
N PRO A 55 -17.02 -17.74 -24.25
CA PRO A 55 -16.19 -18.91 -24.41
C PRO A 55 -16.53 -19.90 -23.31
N GLN A 56 -17.01 -21.07 -23.68
CA GLN A 56 -17.11 -22.20 -22.75
C GLN A 56 -15.70 -22.53 -22.28
N ALA A 57 -15.49 -22.49 -20.96
CA ALA A 57 -14.25 -22.94 -20.35
C ALA A 57 -14.06 -24.42 -20.72
N VAL A 58 -13.15 -24.67 -21.64
CA VAL A 58 -12.67 -26.04 -21.89
C VAL A 58 -11.85 -26.42 -20.66
N ALA A 59 -12.33 -27.39 -19.90
CA ALA A 59 -11.56 -27.96 -18.81
C ALA A 59 -10.29 -28.58 -19.41
N HIS A 60 -9.20 -27.84 -19.37
CA HIS A 60 -7.89 -28.39 -19.69
C HIS A 60 -7.48 -29.29 -18.52
N GLU A 61 -7.43 -30.58 -18.75
CA GLU A 61 -6.73 -31.50 -17.83
C GLU A 61 -5.32 -30.96 -17.62
N ALA A 62 -4.96 -30.75 -16.35
CA ALA A 62 -3.64 -30.26 -16.01
C ALA A 62 -2.59 -31.24 -16.52
N PRO A 63 -1.61 -30.83 -17.33
CA PRO A 63 -0.58 -31.72 -17.82
C PRO A 63 0.18 -32.31 -16.65
N THR A 64 0.13 -33.64 -16.51
CA THR A 64 0.94 -34.37 -15.55
C THR A 64 2.40 -34.24 -15.93
N PHE A 65 3.14 -33.53 -15.11
CA PHE A 65 4.58 -33.32 -15.32
C PHE A 65 5.38 -34.19 -14.36
N ASN A 66 6.02 -35.15 -14.89
CA ASN A 66 7.10 -35.84 -14.20
C ASN A 66 8.34 -34.96 -14.26
N ALA A 67 8.66 -34.26 -13.15
CA ALA A 67 9.91 -33.56 -13.02
C ALA A 67 11.04 -34.56 -13.29
N SER A 68 11.92 -34.26 -14.25
CA SER A 68 13.12 -35.06 -14.47
C SER A 68 13.86 -35.17 -13.12
N ALA A 69 14.25 -36.38 -12.75
CA ALA A 69 14.96 -36.66 -11.49
C ALA A 69 16.24 -35.80 -11.29
N ASN A 70 16.68 -35.12 -12.35
CA ASN A 70 17.85 -34.25 -12.39
C ASN A 70 17.52 -32.75 -12.33
N MET A 71 16.25 -32.36 -12.14
CA MET A 71 15.88 -30.94 -12.10
C MET A 71 16.23 -30.35 -10.73
N ASN A 72 16.82 -29.15 -10.75
CA ASN A 72 17.05 -28.37 -9.52
C ASN A 72 15.73 -28.19 -8.76
N PRO A 73 15.65 -28.52 -7.45
CA PRO A 73 14.42 -28.43 -6.67
C PRO A 73 13.79 -27.03 -6.66
N VAL A 74 14.59 -25.98 -6.74
CA VAL A 74 14.11 -24.60 -6.80
C VAL A 74 13.39 -24.36 -8.13
N ILE A 75 13.96 -24.82 -9.24
CA ILE A 75 13.33 -24.68 -10.57
C ILE A 75 12.06 -25.50 -10.64
N ALA A 76 12.06 -26.72 -10.08
CA ALA A 76 10.88 -27.56 -10.03
C ALA A 76 9.71 -26.87 -9.28
N ARG A 77 9.99 -26.23 -8.13
CA ARG A 77 8.99 -25.45 -7.39
C ARG A 77 8.49 -24.25 -8.18
N MET A 78 9.36 -23.51 -8.86
CA MET A 78 8.96 -22.37 -9.70
C MET A 78 8.03 -22.81 -10.83
N ILE A 79 8.32 -23.91 -11.49
CA ILE A 79 7.48 -24.47 -12.58
C ILE A 79 6.14 -24.93 -12.00
N GLN A 80 6.16 -25.61 -10.84
CA GLN A 80 4.95 -26.05 -10.17
C GLN A 80 4.05 -24.87 -9.78
N SER A 81 4.62 -23.83 -9.16
CA SER A 81 3.90 -22.61 -8.81
C SER A 81 3.26 -21.96 -10.04
N ALA A 82 4.03 -21.80 -11.13
CA ALA A 82 3.51 -21.22 -12.38
C ALA A 82 2.34 -22.03 -12.97
N ARG A 83 2.39 -23.36 -12.88
CA ARG A 83 1.31 -24.24 -13.34
C ARG A 83 0.07 -24.15 -12.46
N THR A 84 0.26 -24.15 -11.13
CA THR A 84 -0.84 -23.95 -10.18
C THR A 84 -1.60 -22.66 -10.50
N MET A 85 -0.89 -21.58 -10.76
CA MET A 85 -1.48 -20.30 -11.13
C MET A 85 -2.25 -20.37 -12.45
N ALA A 86 -1.70 -21.04 -13.45
CA ALA A 86 -2.37 -21.21 -14.75
C ALA A 86 -3.66 -22.05 -14.64
N VAL A 87 -3.68 -23.04 -13.76
CA VAL A 87 -4.88 -23.87 -13.50
C VAL A 87 -5.94 -23.08 -12.74
N ARG A 88 -5.53 -22.27 -11.76
CA ARG A 88 -6.45 -21.45 -10.95
C ARG A 88 -7.13 -20.35 -11.75
N GLN A 89 -6.51 -19.89 -12.84
CA GLN A 89 -6.97 -18.76 -13.67
C GLN A 89 -7.25 -17.46 -12.87
N ASP A 90 -6.65 -17.37 -11.68
CA ASP A 90 -6.79 -16.22 -10.79
C ASP A 90 -5.74 -15.15 -11.10
N THR A 91 -6.12 -13.90 -11.02
CA THR A 91 -5.19 -12.79 -11.05
C THR A 91 -4.87 -12.34 -9.63
N PHE A 92 -3.60 -12.40 -9.27
CA PHE A 92 -3.14 -11.94 -7.96
C PHE A 92 -2.30 -10.68 -8.12
N VAL A 93 -2.49 -9.75 -7.21
CA VAL A 93 -1.84 -8.44 -7.30
C VAL A 93 -1.07 -8.10 -6.03
N MET A 94 0.07 -7.46 -6.23
CA MET A 94 0.75 -6.70 -5.19
C MET A 94 0.40 -5.23 -5.38
N CYS A 95 -0.40 -4.70 -4.46
CA CYS A 95 -0.94 -3.34 -4.55
C CYS A 95 -0.40 -2.48 -3.41
N GLY A 96 0.10 -1.30 -3.74
CA GLY A 96 0.46 -0.26 -2.79
C GLY A 96 -0.72 0.67 -2.53
N ILE A 97 -0.99 0.96 -1.27
CA ILE A 97 -2.06 1.86 -0.86
C ILE A 97 -1.47 2.96 0.02
N ALA A 98 -1.57 4.19 -0.44
CA ALA A 98 -1.05 5.34 0.28
C ALA A 98 -2.14 6.38 0.53
N GLY A 99 -2.08 7.03 1.70
CA GLY A 99 -3.05 8.07 2.05
C GLY A 99 -2.76 8.64 3.44
N HIS A 100 -3.38 9.77 3.74
CA HIS A 100 -3.31 10.35 5.08
C HIS A 100 -3.99 9.44 6.12
N PRO A 101 -3.76 9.67 7.43
CA PRO A 101 -4.47 8.95 8.48
C PRO A 101 -6.00 9.06 8.31
N LYS A 102 -6.72 7.97 8.63
CA LYS A 102 -8.20 7.91 8.62
C LYS A 102 -8.87 8.07 7.26
N THR A 103 -8.17 7.81 6.16
CA THR A 103 -8.71 7.84 4.79
C THR A 103 -9.33 6.50 4.34
N GLY A 104 -9.46 5.52 5.24
CA GLY A 104 -10.11 4.24 4.93
C GLY A 104 -9.20 3.14 4.37
N LYS A 105 -7.87 3.34 4.32
CA LYS A 105 -6.88 2.39 3.76
C LYS A 105 -7.06 0.96 4.28
N THR A 106 -6.94 0.79 5.59
CA THR A 106 -7.04 -0.52 6.25
C THR A 106 -8.43 -1.14 6.06
N GLY A 107 -9.50 -0.36 6.24
CA GLY A 107 -10.88 -0.83 6.04
C GLY A 107 -11.12 -1.34 4.62
N MET A 108 -10.62 -0.63 3.61
CA MET A 108 -10.72 -1.02 2.20
C MET A 108 -10.09 -2.40 1.94
N VAL A 109 -8.91 -2.66 2.49
CA VAL A 109 -8.21 -3.94 2.27
C VAL A 109 -8.85 -5.08 3.06
N LEU A 110 -9.30 -4.84 4.29
CA LEU A 110 -10.02 -5.85 5.08
C LEU A 110 -11.40 -6.18 4.46
N ASP A 111 -11.87 -5.39 3.51
CA ASP A 111 -13.09 -5.63 2.74
C ASP A 111 -12.85 -6.47 1.47
N SER A 112 -11.63 -6.95 1.24
CA SER A 112 -11.22 -7.59 -0.02
C SER A 112 -11.77 -9.01 -0.24
N LEU A 113 -12.38 -9.66 0.76
CA LEU A 113 -12.98 -11.00 0.60
C LEU A 113 -14.41 -10.90 0.08
N THR A 114 -14.72 -11.71 -0.92
CA THR A 114 -16.10 -11.91 -1.38
C THR A 114 -16.88 -12.82 -0.42
N PRO A 115 -18.24 -12.80 -0.43
CA PRO A 115 -19.05 -13.73 0.37
C PRO A 115 -18.72 -15.19 0.11
N ASP A 116 -18.45 -15.57 -1.15
CA ASP A 116 -18.08 -16.93 -1.52
C ASP A 116 -16.72 -17.33 -0.95
N GLU A 117 -15.75 -16.44 -0.97
CA GLU A 117 -14.43 -16.67 -0.37
C GLU A 117 -14.54 -16.83 1.14
N ILE A 118 -15.33 -16.00 1.82
CA ILE A 118 -15.62 -16.12 3.25
C ILE A 118 -16.23 -17.49 3.56
N ALA A 119 -17.26 -17.89 2.83
CA ALA A 119 -17.93 -19.20 3.00
C ALA A 119 -16.98 -20.37 2.73
N ASN A 120 -15.99 -20.17 1.87
CA ASN A 120 -14.96 -21.15 1.54
C ASN A 120 -13.74 -21.12 2.48
N GLY A 121 -13.74 -20.27 3.50
CA GLY A 121 -12.69 -20.21 4.52
C GLY A 121 -11.44 -19.46 4.08
N ALA A 122 -11.57 -18.50 3.16
CA ALA A 122 -10.48 -17.59 2.83
C ALA A 122 -10.12 -16.72 4.03
N GLU A 123 -8.83 -16.49 4.24
CA GLU A 123 -8.32 -15.64 5.32
C GLU A 123 -7.53 -14.46 4.79
N ILE A 124 -7.61 -13.35 5.53
CA ILE A 124 -6.70 -12.22 5.45
C ILE A 124 -5.74 -12.28 6.64
N TRP A 125 -4.45 -12.31 6.39
CA TRP A 125 -3.44 -12.08 7.41
C TRP A 125 -3.00 -10.62 7.36
N HIS A 126 -3.34 -9.88 8.41
CA HIS A 126 -3.08 -8.45 8.53
C HIS A 126 -1.91 -8.22 9.49
N ILE A 127 -0.72 -7.90 8.95
CA ILE A 127 0.47 -7.51 9.69
C ILE A 127 0.31 -6.04 10.04
N ASP A 128 -0.06 -5.75 11.28
CA ASP A 128 -0.54 -4.45 11.75
C ASP A 128 0.52 -3.72 12.57
N PHE A 129 1.26 -2.82 11.94
CA PHE A 129 2.20 -1.94 12.64
C PHE A 129 1.54 -0.70 13.25
N ASP A 130 0.36 -0.30 12.74
CA ASP A 130 -0.37 0.87 13.21
C ASP A 130 -1.21 0.58 14.46
N LEU A 131 -1.35 -0.71 14.84
CA LEU A 131 -2.15 -1.21 15.98
C LEU A 131 -3.64 -0.83 15.91
N GLY A 132 -4.13 -0.56 14.70
CA GLY A 132 -5.53 -0.18 14.44
C GLY A 132 -6.41 -1.29 13.87
N GLY A 133 -5.80 -2.41 13.46
CA GLY A 133 -6.47 -3.49 12.72
C GLY A 133 -7.59 -4.16 13.49
N GLU A 134 -7.38 -4.52 14.76
CA GLU A 134 -8.42 -5.12 15.58
C GLU A 134 -9.62 -4.19 15.79
N THR A 135 -9.37 -2.90 15.99
CA THR A 135 -10.44 -1.90 16.12
C THR A 135 -11.23 -1.75 14.83
N THR A 136 -10.55 -1.68 13.69
CA THR A 136 -11.18 -1.59 12.35
C THR A 136 -12.00 -2.85 12.06
N LYS A 137 -11.44 -4.03 12.32
CA LYS A 137 -12.13 -5.32 12.19
C LYS A 137 -13.42 -5.36 13.02
N ALA A 138 -13.32 -5.00 14.29
CA ALA A 138 -14.47 -5.02 15.21
C ALA A 138 -15.55 -3.98 14.86
N ALA A 139 -15.16 -2.84 14.33
CA ALA A 139 -16.10 -1.76 13.98
C ALA A 139 -16.83 -2.01 12.66
N HIS A 140 -16.11 -2.44 11.62
CA HIS A 140 -16.59 -2.41 10.23
C HIS A 140 -16.70 -3.78 9.55
N HIS A 141 -16.10 -4.84 10.10
CA HIS A 141 -16.00 -6.15 9.44
C HIS A 141 -16.46 -7.31 10.35
N LYS A 142 -17.52 -7.10 11.12
CA LYS A 142 -18.05 -8.11 12.08
C LYS A 142 -18.52 -9.39 11.38
N ASP A 143 -19.07 -9.25 10.20
CA ASP A 143 -19.59 -10.31 9.34
C ASP A 143 -18.51 -11.32 8.89
N LYS A 144 -17.27 -10.88 8.83
CA LYS A 144 -16.11 -11.67 8.39
C LYS A 144 -14.93 -11.63 9.38
N ALA A 145 -15.18 -11.23 10.62
CA ALA A 145 -14.13 -11.08 11.63
C ALA A 145 -13.34 -12.39 11.86
N ALA A 146 -13.98 -13.55 11.72
CA ALA A 146 -13.34 -14.86 11.83
C ALA A 146 -12.33 -15.14 10.70
N ASN A 147 -12.46 -14.45 9.56
CA ASN A 147 -11.59 -14.61 8.40
C ASN A 147 -10.44 -13.61 8.39
N ILE A 148 -10.35 -12.71 9.37
CA ILE A 148 -9.32 -11.67 9.48
C ILE A 148 -8.44 -11.99 10.69
N VAL A 149 -7.20 -12.38 10.43
CA VAL A 149 -6.18 -12.67 11.45
C VAL A 149 -5.27 -11.44 11.56
N VAL A 150 -5.39 -10.67 12.64
CA VAL A 150 -4.54 -9.52 12.90
C VAL A 150 -3.29 -9.96 13.64
N LEU A 151 -2.14 -9.66 13.07
CA LEU A 151 -0.82 -10.05 13.56
C LEU A 151 -0.04 -8.80 13.95
N ASN A 152 0.16 -8.60 15.24
CA ASN A 152 0.99 -7.52 15.75
C ASN A 152 2.46 -7.92 15.74
N PRO A 153 3.32 -7.28 14.90
CA PRO A 153 4.74 -7.65 14.81
C PRO A 153 5.62 -6.99 15.88
N TRP A 154 5.10 -6.04 16.65
CA TRP A 154 5.88 -5.31 17.62
C TRP A 154 6.31 -6.16 18.81
N VAL A 155 7.60 -6.19 19.09
CA VAL A 155 8.19 -6.76 20.30
C VAL A 155 8.47 -5.63 21.28
N PHE A 156 7.87 -5.73 22.47
CA PHE A 156 8.01 -4.68 23.50
C PHE A 156 9.29 -4.90 24.32
N ASN A 157 9.98 -3.80 24.60
CA ASN A 157 11.15 -3.78 25.47
C ASN A 157 10.77 -3.23 26.85
N TYR A 158 10.19 -4.06 27.68
CA TYR A 158 9.72 -3.69 29.01
C TYR A 158 10.85 -3.24 29.98
N GLY A 159 12.09 -3.55 29.68
CA GLY A 159 13.26 -3.18 30.50
C GLY A 159 13.82 -1.79 30.22
N ASN A 160 13.35 -1.12 29.15
CA ASN A 160 13.90 0.17 28.73
C ASN A 160 12.80 1.18 28.43
N SER A 161 12.54 2.07 29.37
CA SER A 161 11.51 3.13 29.23
C SER A 161 11.82 4.17 28.13
N ARG A 162 13.07 4.27 27.68
CA ARG A 162 13.47 5.20 26.60
C ARG A 162 13.27 4.62 25.20
N VAL A 163 13.26 3.29 25.10
CA VAL A 163 13.09 2.58 23.85
C VAL A 163 12.07 1.47 24.07
N PRO A 164 10.78 1.77 23.90
CA PRO A 164 9.69 0.86 24.26
C PRO A 164 9.61 -0.37 23.36
N TYR A 165 10.29 -0.38 22.22
CA TYR A 165 10.28 -1.48 21.27
C TYR A 165 11.69 -2.08 21.08
N ASP A 166 11.76 -3.40 20.94
CA ASP A 166 12.92 -4.12 20.46
C ASP A 166 12.87 -4.19 18.94
N PHE A 167 13.55 -3.28 18.25
CA PHE A 167 13.49 -3.17 16.80
C PHE A 167 14.11 -4.38 16.07
N PRO A 168 15.26 -4.92 16.46
CA PRO A 168 15.81 -6.16 15.89
C PRO A 168 14.86 -7.35 16.05
N ALA A 169 14.28 -7.54 17.23
CA ALA A 169 13.32 -8.61 17.47
C ALA A 169 12.02 -8.40 16.66
N THR A 170 11.53 -7.16 16.55
CA THR A 170 10.38 -6.79 15.70
C THR A 170 10.66 -7.08 14.23
N PHE A 171 11.86 -6.74 13.74
CA PHE A 171 12.29 -7.08 12.39
C PHE A 171 12.23 -8.60 12.16
N GLN A 172 12.85 -9.38 13.05
CA GLN A 172 12.87 -10.84 12.93
C GLN A 172 11.46 -11.42 13.00
N GLN A 173 10.62 -10.98 13.95
CA GLN A 173 9.23 -11.43 14.06
C GLN A 173 8.43 -11.17 12.78
N THR A 174 8.61 -10.00 12.17
CA THR A 174 7.98 -9.67 10.89
C THR A 174 8.41 -10.63 9.77
N ILE A 175 9.70 -10.92 9.68
CA ILE A 175 10.22 -11.89 8.69
C ILE A 175 9.68 -13.29 8.95
N ASP A 176 9.54 -13.70 10.20
CA ASP A 176 9.01 -15.02 10.54
C ASP A 176 7.50 -15.14 10.23
N ILE A 177 6.73 -14.07 10.41
CA ILE A 177 5.33 -14.01 9.95
C ILE A 177 5.26 -14.18 8.42
N LEU A 178 6.10 -13.48 7.66
CA LEU A 178 6.13 -13.60 6.20
C LEU A 178 6.55 -14.99 5.74
N LYS A 179 7.52 -15.64 6.42
CA LYS A 179 7.90 -17.05 6.15
C LYS A 179 6.75 -18.01 6.45
N ALA A 180 6.01 -17.79 7.55
CA ALA A 180 4.84 -18.59 7.88
C ALA A 180 3.75 -18.46 6.80
N ALA A 181 3.52 -17.24 6.29
CA ALA A 181 2.59 -17.01 5.19
C ALA A 181 3.04 -17.72 3.89
N GLN A 182 4.33 -17.74 3.59
CA GLN A 182 4.88 -18.48 2.45
C GLN A 182 4.70 -20.00 2.61
N ALA A 183 4.95 -20.54 3.79
CA ALA A 183 4.74 -21.95 4.08
C ALA A 183 3.25 -22.33 3.93
N GLN A 184 2.34 -21.52 4.47
CA GLN A 184 0.90 -21.69 4.31
C GLN A 184 0.46 -21.66 2.83
N MET A 185 1.01 -20.74 2.05
CA MET A 185 0.78 -20.65 0.60
C MET A 185 1.26 -21.91 -0.14
N GLU A 186 2.44 -22.42 0.18
CA GLU A 186 2.98 -23.64 -0.44
C GLU A 186 2.11 -24.86 -0.10
N GLU A 187 1.71 -25.01 1.16
CA GLU A 187 0.86 -26.11 1.62
C GLU A 187 -0.50 -26.09 0.93
N GLN A 188 -1.18 -24.94 0.90
CA GLN A 188 -2.49 -24.84 0.26
C GLN A 188 -2.43 -25.05 -1.26
N ASN A 189 -1.33 -24.65 -1.92
CA ASN A 189 -1.15 -24.93 -3.33
C ASN A 189 -0.92 -26.41 -3.62
N ASN A 190 -0.16 -27.12 -2.78
CA ASN A 190 0.01 -28.55 -2.88
C ASN A 190 -1.33 -29.27 -2.68
N PHE A 191 -2.09 -28.88 -1.66
CA PHE A 191 -3.43 -29.43 -1.41
C PHE A 191 -4.38 -29.19 -2.61
N PHE A 192 -4.35 -27.99 -3.20
CA PHE A 192 -5.14 -27.68 -4.39
C PHE A 192 -4.78 -28.57 -5.58
N MET A 193 -3.48 -28.81 -5.81
CA MET A 193 -3.04 -29.69 -6.90
C MET A 193 -3.47 -31.14 -6.72
N GLU A 194 -3.57 -31.62 -5.48
CA GLU A 194 -3.99 -32.97 -5.18
C GLU A 194 -5.52 -33.15 -5.22
N HIS A 195 -6.27 -32.12 -4.81
CA HIS A 195 -7.72 -32.27 -4.54
C HIS A 195 -8.61 -31.42 -5.46
N GLY A 196 -8.05 -30.54 -6.29
CA GLY A 196 -8.79 -29.64 -7.18
C GLY A 196 -9.57 -28.53 -6.46
N LYS A 197 -9.35 -28.33 -5.16
CA LYS A 197 -10.02 -27.32 -4.32
C LYS A 197 -9.07 -26.82 -3.24
N MET A 198 -9.30 -25.59 -2.75
CA MET A 198 -8.54 -25.04 -1.64
C MET A 198 -8.86 -25.75 -0.33
N PRO A 199 -7.90 -25.89 0.61
CA PRO A 199 -8.19 -26.33 1.97
C PRO A 199 -9.07 -25.32 2.69
N LYS A 200 -9.56 -25.66 3.88
CA LYS A 200 -10.27 -24.73 4.77
C LYS A 200 -9.62 -24.77 6.14
N PRO A 201 -9.08 -23.66 6.64
CA PRO A 201 -8.93 -22.33 6.00
C PRO A 201 -7.82 -22.30 4.94
N TYR A 202 -7.76 -21.20 4.15
CA TYR A 202 -6.67 -20.92 3.24
C TYR A 202 -6.33 -19.42 3.21
N LEU A 203 -5.05 -19.10 3.04
CA LEU A 203 -4.57 -17.73 2.95
C LEU A 203 -4.89 -17.14 1.57
N LYS A 204 -5.74 -16.15 1.52
CA LYS A 204 -6.09 -15.43 0.28
C LYS A 204 -5.33 -14.10 0.15
N THR A 205 -5.10 -13.43 1.27
CA THR A 205 -4.57 -12.06 1.29
C THR A 205 -3.60 -11.85 2.43
N VAL A 206 -2.46 -11.21 2.16
CA VAL A 206 -1.56 -10.66 3.18
C VAL A 206 -1.59 -9.14 3.08
N VAL A 207 -1.85 -8.49 4.19
CA VAL A 207 -1.82 -7.03 4.35
C VAL A 207 -0.59 -6.65 5.16
N PHE A 208 0.25 -5.80 4.62
CA PHE A 208 1.42 -5.23 5.28
C PHE A 208 1.12 -3.76 5.60
N ASP A 209 0.53 -3.52 6.76
CA ASP A 209 0.01 -2.20 7.16
C ASP A 209 1.02 -1.45 8.01
N GLY A 210 1.66 -0.44 7.41
CA GLY A 210 2.68 0.39 8.01
C GLY A 210 4.06 0.24 7.35
N ALA A 211 4.14 0.34 6.01
CA ALA A 211 5.42 0.30 5.32
C ALA A 211 6.37 1.45 5.71
N ASP A 212 5.84 2.55 6.22
CA ASP A 212 6.61 3.63 6.82
C ASP A 212 7.18 3.25 8.20
N HIS A 213 6.45 2.49 9.02
CA HIS A 213 6.99 1.89 10.24
C HIS A 213 8.09 0.88 9.92
N TRP A 214 7.87 0.03 8.91
CA TRP A 214 8.89 -0.91 8.45
C TRP A 214 10.17 -0.21 7.98
N LEU A 215 10.04 0.93 7.29
CA LEU A 215 11.18 1.75 6.90
C LEU A 215 11.96 2.25 8.13
N HIS A 216 11.27 2.68 9.18
CA HIS A 216 11.88 3.10 10.44
C HIS A 216 12.54 1.92 11.18
N ILE A 217 11.89 0.76 11.23
CA ILE A 217 12.44 -0.46 11.84
C ILE A 217 13.76 -0.85 11.16
N THR A 218 13.76 -0.91 9.82
CA THR A 218 14.95 -1.28 9.05
C THR A 218 16.10 -0.27 9.20
N GLU A 219 15.79 1.01 9.33
CA GLU A 219 16.77 2.06 9.62
C GLU A 219 17.36 1.88 11.02
N THR A 220 16.52 1.60 12.01
CA THR A 220 16.97 1.41 13.39
C THR A 220 17.82 0.15 13.52
N CYS A 221 17.41 -0.96 12.88
CA CYS A 221 18.23 -2.18 12.84
C CYS A 221 19.59 -1.93 12.18
N MET A 222 19.65 -1.17 11.09
CA MET A 222 20.92 -0.78 10.48
C MET A 222 21.80 -0.01 11.48
N LYS A 223 21.24 0.94 12.23
CA LYS A 223 21.98 1.72 13.23
C LYS A 223 22.50 0.82 14.37
N VAL A 224 21.65 -0.06 14.88
CA VAL A 224 22.00 -0.91 16.04
C VAL A 224 22.92 -2.07 15.66
N ASP A 225 22.54 -2.85 14.64
CA ASP A 225 23.22 -4.11 14.32
C ASP A 225 24.48 -3.91 13.47
N ASP A 226 24.42 -2.99 12.48
CA ASP A 226 25.50 -2.86 11.51
C ASP A 226 26.47 -1.71 11.84
N LEU A 227 25.96 -0.64 12.49
CA LEU A 227 26.79 0.52 12.84
C LEU A 227 27.12 0.58 14.32
N GLU A 228 26.58 -0.35 15.13
CA GLU A 228 26.78 -0.41 16.59
C GLU A 228 26.45 0.94 17.28
N LEU A 229 25.46 1.65 16.77
CA LEU A 229 24.94 2.88 17.33
C LEU A 229 23.77 2.57 18.27
N GLY A 230 23.46 3.50 19.18
CA GLY A 230 22.19 3.45 19.93
C GLY A 230 20.99 3.65 18.99
N VAL A 231 19.79 3.34 19.48
CA VAL A 231 18.52 3.51 18.72
C VAL A 231 18.31 4.97 18.27
N ASP A 232 18.82 5.92 19.05
CA ASP A 232 18.86 7.35 18.76
C ASP A 232 19.93 7.75 17.74
N GLY A 233 20.74 6.81 17.27
CA GLY A 233 21.86 7.06 16.39
C GLY A 233 23.11 7.61 17.07
N ILE A 234 23.12 7.66 18.40
CA ILE A 234 24.29 8.07 19.21
C ILE A 234 25.15 6.84 19.48
N ALA A 235 26.47 7.00 19.40
CA ALA A 235 27.40 5.90 19.70
C ALA A 235 27.20 5.39 21.13
N VAL A 236 27.17 4.07 21.28
CA VAL A 236 27.22 3.41 22.59
C VAL A 236 28.53 3.79 23.27
N ALA A 237 28.48 4.03 24.59
CA ALA A 237 29.60 4.54 25.38
C ALA A 237 30.93 3.87 25.06
N GLY A 238 31.94 4.67 24.69
CA GLY A 238 33.29 4.22 24.35
C GLY A 238 33.64 4.17 22.85
N LYS A 239 32.65 4.33 21.94
CA LYS A 239 32.89 4.43 20.48
C LYS A 239 32.73 5.87 20.01
N LYS A 240 33.60 6.34 19.11
CA LYS A 240 33.43 7.68 18.51
C LYS A 240 32.20 7.66 17.62
N ALA A 241 31.23 8.53 17.96
CA ALA A 241 30.09 8.78 17.10
C ALA A 241 30.60 9.32 15.75
N THR A 242 30.41 8.55 14.68
CA THR A 242 30.43 9.11 13.35
C THR A 242 29.10 9.80 13.15
N THR A 243 29.08 11.11 13.25
CA THR A 243 27.87 11.95 13.14
C THR A 243 27.19 11.86 11.77
N GLN A 244 27.82 11.22 10.79
CA GLN A 244 27.27 11.07 9.44
C GLN A 244 27.21 9.60 9.07
N ILE A 245 26.00 9.12 8.87
CA ILE A 245 25.75 7.80 8.24
C ILE A 245 26.17 7.92 6.78
N GLY A 246 27.23 7.20 6.38
CA GLY A 246 27.74 7.20 5.03
C GLY A 246 26.72 6.68 4.01
N ARG A 247 26.86 7.12 2.74
CA ARG A 247 25.94 6.70 1.66
C ARG A 247 25.80 5.17 1.53
N PHE A 248 26.86 4.43 1.75
CA PHE A 248 26.85 2.96 1.68
C PHE A 248 25.97 2.32 2.76
N ASN A 249 25.87 2.93 3.93
CA ASN A 249 25.05 2.40 5.02
C ASN A 249 23.55 2.48 4.68
N TRP A 250 23.11 3.47 3.90
CA TRP A 250 21.74 3.56 3.44
C TRP A 250 21.35 2.39 2.51
N ASN A 251 22.32 1.76 1.83
CA ASN A 251 22.07 0.56 1.05
C ASN A 251 21.73 -0.64 1.96
N ILE A 252 22.31 -0.73 3.16
CA ILE A 252 21.97 -1.77 4.15
C ILE A 252 20.49 -1.64 4.55
N ARG A 253 20.05 -0.42 4.90
CA ARG A 253 18.63 -0.16 5.18
C ARG A 253 17.74 -0.58 4.00
N ALA A 254 18.11 -0.17 2.79
CA ALA A 254 17.36 -0.51 1.60
C ALA A 254 17.27 -2.03 1.40
N THR A 255 18.37 -2.76 1.56
CA THR A 255 18.40 -4.24 1.48
C THR A 255 17.48 -4.87 2.51
N ARG A 256 17.56 -4.43 3.78
CA ARG A 256 16.67 -4.91 4.86
C ARG A 256 15.19 -4.63 4.54
N TYR A 257 14.88 -3.44 4.05
CA TYR A 257 13.53 -3.08 3.64
C TYR A 257 13.01 -3.98 2.53
N GLN A 258 13.84 -4.22 1.51
CA GLN A 258 13.48 -5.05 0.35
C GLN A 258 13.22 -6.52 0.72
N THR A 259 13.73 -7.02 1.84
CA THR A 259 13.45 -8.39 2.28
C THR A 259 11.96 -8.67 2.43
N ALA A 260 11.21 -7.76 3.05
CA ALA A 260 9.75 -7.90 3.15
C ALA A 260 9.06 -7.73 1.80
N MET A 261 9.49 -6.76 0.97
CA MET A 261 8.89 -6.52 -0.34
C MET A 261 9.06 -7.73 -1.28
N VAL A 262 10.22 -8.37 -1.26
CA VAL A 262 10.48 -9.60 -2.03
C VAL A 262 9.60 -10.75 -1.52
N ALA A 263 9.48 -10.93 -0.20
CA ALA A 263 8.63 -11.97 0.39
C ALA A 263 7.15 -11.78 -0.01
N LEU A 264 6.63 -10.55 0.04
CA LEU A 264 5.26 -10.22 -0.40
C LEU A 264 5.07 -10.47 -1.89
N ARG A 265 6.07 -10.16 -2.71
CA ARG A 265 6.02 -10.44 -4.15
C ARG A 265 5.99 -11.94 -4.44
N GLU A 266 6.75 -12.75 -3.70
CA GLU A 266 6.73 -14.22 -3.86
C GLU A 266 5.37 -14.80 -3.42
N LEU A 267 4.75 -14.28 -2.35
CA LEU A 267 3.37 -14.61 -1.98
C LEU A 267 2.39 -14.32 -3.13
N CYS A 268 2.52 -13.15 -3.75
CA CYS A 268 1.68 -12.78 -4.89
C CYS A 268 1.88 -13.74 -6.08
N ARG A 269 3.13 -14.11 -6.38
CA ARG A 269 3.44 -15.09 -7.44
C ARG A 269 2.91 -16.49 -7.12
N GLY A 270 2.79 -16.84 -5.85
CA GLY A 270 2.23 -18.10 -5.38
C GLY A 270 0.72 -18.13 -5.23
N GLY A 271 0.01 -17.04 -5.56
CA GLY A 271 -1.46 -17.01 -5.54
C GLY A 271 -2.08 -16.45 -4.27
N VAL A 272 -1.41 -15.50 -3.63
CA VAL A 272 -1.91 -14.73 -2.48
C VAL A 272 -1.84 -13.25 -2.82
N HIS A 273 -2.92 -12.50 -2.62
CA HIS A 273 -2.87 -11.04 -2.77
C HIS A 273 -1.96 -10.42 -1.71
N ALA A 274 -1.18 -9.42 -2.10
CA ALA A 274 -0.32 -8.67 -1.19
C ALA A 274 -0.67 -7.16 -1.24
N TYR A 275 -1.05 -6.60 -0.11
CA TYR A 275 -1.32 -5.17 0.02
C TYR A 275 -0.29 -4.51 0.92
N VAL A 276 0.33 -3.43 0.44
CA VAL A 276 1.33 -2.65 1.17
C VAL A 276 0.75 -1.28 1.47
N ILE A 277 0.44 -1.02 2.72
CA ILE A 277 -0.18 0.23 3.17
C ILE A 277 0.89 1.17 3.75
N THR A 278 0.79 2.45 3.44
CA THR A 278 1.67 3.50 3.98
C THR A 278 0.93 4.82 4.14
N HIS A 279 1.53 5.71 4.92
CA HIS A 279 1.09 7.10 5.00
C HIS A 279 1.68 7.96 3.88
N MET A 280 1.05 9.11 3.63
CA MET A 280 1.60 10.17 2.78
C MET A 280 2.53 11.08 3.59
N LYS A 281 3.45 11.71 2.89
CA LYS A 281 4.34 12.76 3.38
C LYS A 281 4.47 13.85 2.31
N PRO A 282 4.87 15.07 2.67
CA PRO A 282 5.19 16.10 1.68
C PRO A 282 6.17 15.59 0.64
N ALA A 283 5.91 15.91 -0.62
CA ALA A 283 6.84 15.60 -1.72
C ALA A 283 7.95 16.65 -1.78
N TYR A 284 9.14 16.22 -2.20
CA TYR A 284 10.31 17.08 -2.33
C TYR A 284 10.88 16.97 -3.74
N ASP A 285 11.36 18.08 -4.28
CA ASP A 285 12.10 18.10 -5.56
C ASP A 285 13.49 17.46 -5.42
N ASN A 286 14.22 17.38 -6.54
CA ASN A 286 15.56 16.79 -6.56
C ASN A 286 16.61 17.63 -5.79
N THR A 287 16.28 18.87 -5.41
CA THR A 287 17.14 19.77 -4.63
C THR A 287 16.79 19.77 -3.15
N GLY A 288 15.72 19.06 -2.76
CA GLY A 288 15.26 18.91 -1.38
C GLY A 288 14.27 19.99 -0.94
N ASN A 289 13.72 20.78 -1.86
CA ASN A 289 12.65 21.73 -1.55
C ASN A 289 11.31 21.03 -1.56
N GLU A 290 10.43 21.38 -0.62
CA GLU A 290 9.07 20.88 -0.56
C GLU A 290 8.24 21.37 -1.74
N LEU A 291 7.57 20.45 -2.40
CA LEU A 291 6.61 20.74 -3.47
C LEU A 291 5.25 21.02 -2.83
N VAL A 292 4.95 22.31 -2.64
CA VAL A 292 3.74 22.76 -1.94
C VAL A 292 2.48 22.15 -2.55
N GLY A 293 1.66 21.52 -1.71
CA GLY A 293 0.41 20.88 -2.12
C GLY A 293 0.59 19.55 -2.84
N GLN A 294 1.80 18.98 -2.85
CA GLN A 294 2.05 17.65 -3.39
C GLN A 294 2.51 16.71 -2.28
N ASP A 295 1.94 15.51 -2.27
CA ASP A 295 2.30 14.45 -1.35
C ASP A 295 2.85 13.24 -2.09
N SER A 296 3.70 12.49 -1.41
CA SER A 296 4.27 11.24 -1.89
C SER A 296 4.13 10.13 -0.82
N PRO A 297 4.03 8.87 -1.21
CA PRO A 297 4.00 7.77 -0.26
C PRO A 297 5.27 7.72 0.60
N LYS A 298 5.09 7.42 1.88
CA LYS A 298 6.18 7.32 2.85
C LYS A 298 6.78 5.91 2.88
N TRP A 299 7.25 5.44 1.75
CA TRP A 299 7.98 4.19 1.59
C TRP A 299 9.33 4.41 0.91
N LEU A 300 10.11 3.36 0.74
CA LEU A 300 11.35 3.43 -0.03
C LEU A 300 11.03 3.61 -1.52
N LYS A 301 11.77 4.47 -2.22
CA LYS A 301 11.52 4.81 -3.64
C LYS A 301 11.35 3.59 -4.54
N ASP A 302 12.14 2.53 -4.31
CA ASP A 302 12.12 1.32 -5.14
C ASP A 302 10.91 0.41 -4.84
N THR A 303 10.08 0.73 -3.85
CA THR A 303 8.88 -0.05 -3.50
C THR A 303 7.91 -0.13 -4.69
N GLU A 304 7.73 0.97 -5.43
CA GLU A 304 6.84 1.00 -6.60
C GLU A 304 7.26 0.02 -7.71
N GLY A 305 8.56 -0.32 -7.77
CA GLY A 305 9.07 -1.35 -8.70
C GLY A 305 8.51 -2.75 -8.44
N HIS A 306 8.09 -3.04 -7.21
CA HIS A 306 7.47 -4.32 -6.83
C HIS A 306 5.96 -4.34 -7.06
N LEU A 307 5.31 -3.17 -7.07
CA LEU A 307 3.87 -3.03 -7.11
C LEU A 307 3.34 -3.18 -8.54
N GLN A 308 2.24 -3.90 -8.69
CA GLN A 308 1.47 -3.98 -9.93
C GLN A 308 0.44 -2.87 -10.01
N GLN A 309 -0.02 -2.40 -8.84
CA GLN A 309 -0.99 -1.32 -8.73
C GLN A 309 -0.64 -0.38 -7.59
N VAL A 310 -1.00 0.89 -7.74
CA VAL A 310 -0.89 1.91 -6.69
C VAL A 310 -2.20 2.65 -6.58
N VAL A 311 -2.71 2.73 -5.36
CA VAL A 311 -3.97 3.38 -5.01
C VAL A 311 -3.70 4.47 -3.98
N TYR A 312 -4.23 5.65 -4.20
CA TYR A 312 -4.23 6.73 -3.21
C TYR A 312 -5.61 6.84 -2.58
N THR A 313 -5.64 6.95 -1.26
CA THR A 313 -6.88 7.25 -0.54
C THR A 313 -6.88 8.70 -0.08
N GLU A 314 -7.99 9.36 -0.29
CA GLU A 314 -8.18 10.79 -0.02
C GLU A 314 -9.51 11.05 0.67
N ILE A 315 -9.63 12.20 1.35
CA ILE A 315 -10.86 12.64 1.99
C ILE A 315 -11.26 13.96 1.34
N GLU A 316 -12.56 14.13 1.14
CA GLU A 316 -13.18 15.37 0.71
C GLU A 316 -14.20 15.80 1.74
N GLU A 317 -14.09 17.05 2.20
CA GLU A 317 -15.05 17.69 3.08
C GLU A 317 -15.95 18.57 2.26
N GLU A 318 -17.25 18.28 2.33
CA GLU A 318 -18.25 19.05 1.58
C GLU A 318 -18.39 20.46 2.15
N ARG A 319 -18.47 21.44 1.26
CA ARG A 319 -18.71 22.85 1.61
C ARG A 319 -20.01 23.33 0.97
N ASP A 320 -20.74 24.18 1.69
CA ASP A 320 -21.93 24.84 1.18
C ASP A 320 -21.60 25.98 0.19
N GLU A 321 -22.63 26.65 -0.31
CA GLU A 321 -22.49 27.76 -1.25
C GLU A 321 -21.72 28.96 -0.66
N ASN A 322 -21.61 29.06 0.66
CA ASN A 322 -20.87 30.10 1.38
C ASN A 322 -19.43 29.67 1.67
N GLY A 323 -19.05 28.44 1.33
CA GLY A 323 -17.74 27.86 1.61
C GLY A 323 -17.59 27.29 3.02
N GLU A 324 -18.67 27.21 3.80
CA GLU A 324 -18.67 26.60 5.14
C GLU A 324 -18.80 25.08 5.06
N LEU A 325 -18.17 24.37 6.00
CA LEU A 325 -18.23 22.91 6.06
C LEU A 325 -19.65 22.45 6.40
N THR A 326 -20.22 21.58 5.58
CA THR A 326 -21.55 20.97 5.83
C THR A 326 -21.48 19.86 6.90
N GLY A 327 -20.29 19.41 7.25
CA GLY A 327 -20.07 18.27 8.14
C GLY A 327 -20.13 16.91 7.42
N VAL A 328 -20.37 16.90 6.10
CA VAL A 328 -20.28 15.68 5.28
C VAL A 328 -18.84 15.47 4.86
N VAL A 329 -18.33 14.25 5.09
CA VAL A 329 -16.99 13.82 4.73
C VAL A 329 -17.09 12.58 3.85
N ARG A 330 -16.48 12.61 2.68
CA ARG A 330 -16.40 11.47 1.75
C ARG A 330 -14.97 10.98 1.64
N GLY A 331 -14.79 9.68 1.76
CA GLY A 331 -13.51 9.02 1.52
C GLY A 331 -13.50 8.34 0.15
N TYR A 332 -12.40 8.49 -0.57
CA TYR A 332 -12.25 7.94 -1.91
C TYR A 332 -10.96 7.15 -2.06
N ALA A 333 -10.98 6.15 -2.96
CA ALA A 333 -9.80 5.48 -3.48
C ALA A 333 -9.59 5.89 -4.95
N ARG A 334 -8.38 6.29 -5.30
CA ARG A 334 -7.99 6.65 -6.67
C ARG A 334 -6.84 5.77 -7.14
N VAL A 335 -7.03 5.05 -8.25
CA VAL A 335 -5.96 4.25 -8.86
C VAL A 335 -5.03 5.17 -9.65
N VAL A 336 -3.78 5.26 -9.23
CA VAL A 336 -2.76 6.14 -9.85
C VAL A 336 -1.81 5.40 -10.76
N ALA A 337 -1.64 4.09 -10.56
CA ALA A 337 -0.86 3.23 -11.45
C ALA A 337 -1.46 1.83 -11.47
N ASN A 338 -1.57 1.25 -12.66
CA ASN A 338 -2.11 -0.09 -12.85
C ASN A 338 -1.40 -0.81 -14.00
N ARG A 339 -0.67 -1.89 -13.68
CA ARG A 339 -0.01 -2.76 -14.67
C ARG A 339 -0.87 -3.95 -15.10
N THR A 340 -1.96 -4.19 -14.40
CA THR A 340 -2.86 -5.33 -14.68
C THR A 340 -4.01 -4.97 -15.61
N SER A 341 -4.24 -3.67 -15.82
CA SER A 341 -5.25 -3.16 -16.76
C SER A 341 -4.72 -1.93 -17.49
N LEU A 342 -5.17 -1.73 -18.72
CA LEU A 342 -4.91 -0.51 -19.50
C LEU A 342 -5.76 0.68 -19.02
N GLN A 343 -6.75 0.42 -18.18
CA GLN A 343 -7.57 1.46 -17.56
C GLN A 343 -6.88 1.94 -16.29
N SER A 344 -6.64 3.24 -16.20
CA SER A 344 -6.09 3.91 -15.04
C SER A 344 -6.89 5.19 -14.77
N GLY A 345 -6.98 5.60 -13.51
CA GLY A 345 -7.53 6.90 -13.14
C GLY A 345 -8.96 6.90 -12.61
N GLY A 346 -9.54 5.76 -12.25
CA GLY A 346 -10.85 5.73 -11.57
C GLY A 346 -10.76 6.24 -10.13
N ARG A 347 -11.81 6.94 -9.69
CA ARG A 347 -12.02 7.39 -8.31
C ARG A 347 -13.27 6.68 -7.77
N HIS A 348 -13.13 5.98 -6.66
CA HIS A 348 -14.18 5.16 -6.07
C HIS A 348 -14.55 5.68 -4.68
N LEU A 349 -15.84 5.87 -4.41
CA LEU A 349 -16.34 6.25 -3.09
C LEU A 349 -16.21 5.06 -2.13
N LEU A 350 -15.42 5.24 -1.05
CA LEU A 350 -15.22 4.23 -0.01
C LEU A 350 -16.23 4.37 1.12
N PHE A 351 -16.48 5.60 1.55
CA PHE A 351 -17.42 5.89 2.62
C PHE A 351 -17.92 7.34 2.54
N GLU A 352 -19.08 7.54 3.12
CA GLU A 352 -19.62 8.85 3.43
C GLU A 352 -20.03 8.88 4.91
N ARG A 353 -19.71 9.94 5.60
CA ARG A 353 -20.13 10.15 6.99
C ARG A 353 -20.50 11.61 7.23
N ASN A 354 -21.42 11.80 8.17
CA ASN A 354 -21.81 13.10 8.70
C ASN A 354 -21.92 13.03 10.22
N ASN A 355 -22.46 14.07 10.85
CA ASN A 355 -22.61 14.14 12.31
C ASN A 355 -23.62 13.13 12.88
N GLU A 356 -24.49 12.54 12.04
CA GLU A 356 -25.54 11.60 12.44
C GLU A 356 -25.12 10.14 12.25
N GLY A 357 -24.10 9.89 11.42
CA GLY A 357 -23.61 8.55 11.14
C GLY A 357 -22.80 8.46 9.85
N GLY A 358 -22.62 7.26 9.34
CA GLY A 358 -21.88 7.04 8.10
C GLY A 358 -22.23 5.71 7.42
N THR A 359 -21.99 5.68 6.11
CA THR A 359 -22.15 4.51 5.27
C THR A 359 -20.79 4.10 4.72
N TRP A 360 -20.48 2.82 4.82
CA TRP A 360 -19.31 2.20 4.21
C TRP A 360 -19.76 1.48 2.93
N TYR A 361 -19.20 1.87 1.81
CA TYR A 361 -19.48 1.26 0.50
C TYR A 361 -18.45 0.18 0.13
N GLY A 362 -17.23 0.32 0.66
CA GLY A 362 -16.09 -0.51 0.28
C GLY A 362 -15.66 -0.27 -1.17
N TRP A 363 -14.78 -1.12 -1.64
CA TRP A 363 -14.36 -1.11 -3.05
C TRP A 363 -14.69 -2.45 -3.71
N ASP A 364 -15.70 -2.48 -4.57
CA ASP A 364 -16.16 -3.70 -5.23
C ASP A 364 -15.10 -4.35 -6.11
N GLY A 365 -14.18 -3.59 -6.68
CA GLY A 365 -13.04 -4.11 -7.41
C GLY A 365 -12.14 -5.01 -6.57
N LEU A 366 -11.91 -4.66 -5.29
CA LEU A 366 -11.17 -5.49 -4.35
C LEU A 366 -11.91 -6.79 -4.04
N LYS A 367 -13.23 -6.73 -3.85
CA LYS A 367 -14.07 -7.91 -3.57
C LYS A 367 -14.06 -8.92 -4.72
N LYS A 368 -13.98 -8.44 -5.96
CA LYS A 368 -13.93 -9.27 -7.16
C LYS A 368 -12.53 -9.76 -7.51
N GLY A 369 -11.48 -9.24 -6.87
CA GLY A 369 -10.11 -9.41 -7.32
C GLY A 369 -9.82 -8.73 -8.66
N GLU A 370 -10.74 -7.87 -9.11
CA GLU A 370 -10.66 -7.09 -10.33
C GLU A 370 -10.57 -5.62 -9.94
N PHE A 371 -9.53 -4.95 -10.38
CA PHE A 371 -9.45 -3.49 -10.28
C PHE A 371 -10.04 -2.89 -11.55
N ASP A 372 -11.31 -3.20 -11.79
CA ASP A 372 -12.01 -2.65 -12.95
C ASP A 372 -12.40 -1.20 -12.65
N ILE A 373 -11.80 -0.28 -13.38
CA ILE A 373 -11.94 1.17 -13.19
C ILE A 373 -13.13 1.68 -14.03
N ALA A 374 -13.89 0.80 -14.63
CA ALA A 374 -15.05 1.16 -15.41
C ALA A 374 -16.18 1.64 -14.48
N GLY A 375 -16.30 2.94 -14.29
CA GLY A 375 -17.45 3.53 -13.62
C GLY A 375 -17.16 4.64 -12.62
N GLY A 376 -16.08 5.38 -12.79
CA GLY A 376 -15.98 6.68 -12.15
C GLY A 376 -16.98 7.60 -12.86
N ASP A 377 -18.06 7.97 -12.18
CA ASP A 377 -18.95 9.02 -12.67
C ASP A 377 -18.14 10.30 -12.89
N GLU A 378 -18.27 10.89 -14.06
CA GLU A 378 -17.75 12.19 -14.46
C GLU A 378 -18.34 13.32 -13.63
#